data_3dab0c7b57be348e68c0d556cbf834d4
#
_entry.id   3dab0c7b57be348e68c0d556cbf834d4
#
_cell.length_a   1.000
_cell.length_b   1.000
_cell.length_c   1.000
_cell.angle_alpha   90.00
_cell.angle_beta   90.00
_cell.angle_gamma   90.00
#
_symmetry.space_group_name_H-M   'P 1'
#
loop_
_entity.id
_entity.type
_entity.pdbx_description
1 polymer ?
#
loop_
_entity_poly.entity_id
_entity_poly.type
_entity_poly.pdbx_seq_one_letter_code
_entity_poly.pdbx_strand_id
1 'polypeptide(L)'
;MNLLIPYVHLYDHPDPLFKEFTYGDVGTRARKLKKDLKKSDYVFFHTSIGGRKYITAYYVVDRVLDTAEAVKDKNIVAKYKNPHILEFLSGESTGEEDDVILFGDPITSKILERPLLFNKNLAEKLSLNIKFPKGKTETQAIGSATRAWRELTDKDVKILLEAIKSLEKEGVGIETILSTDEVTEIIEKDLENFIEKNPNLIGESLRLERRQLDTPVGRIDLLFKDKKGDLIVVELKLNRVGRDAINQLRRYMKWIKNETKKDVTGIIVCKGVMPAFEDEFKKLKNIKIFCYGWQLKVYPWSNRG
;
A
#
# COMPACT_ATOMS: atom_id res chain seq x y z
N MET A 1 -8.30 20.30 -14.33
CA MET A 1 -7.00 19.70 -14.83
C MET A 1 -6.79 18.37 -14.12
N ASN A 2 -6.46 17.28 -14.84
CA ASN A 2 -6.16 16.02 -14.18
C ASN A 2 -4.66 15.74 -14.26
N LEU A 3 -4.10 15.01 -13.31
CA LEU A 3 -2.65 14.80 -13.19
C LEU A 3 -2.28 13.33 -13.00
N LEU A 4 -1.08 12.99 -13.51
CA LEU A 4 -0.35 11.78 -13.18
C LEU A 4 0.95 12.19 -12.49
N ILE A 5 1.10 11.86 -11.21
CA ILE A 5 2.19 12.27 -10.33
C ILE A 5 3.07 11.08 -9.97
N PRO A 6 4.39 11.13 -10.24
CA PRO A 6 5.34 10.15 -9.71
C PRO A 6 5.59 10.40 -8.24
N TYR A 7 5.74 9.33 -7.44
CA TYR A 7 6.16 9.45 -6.05
C TYR A 7 7.18 8.39 -5.66
N VAL A 8 7.94 8.73 -4.63
CA VAL A 8 8.83 7.80 -3.90
C VAL A 8 8.60 8.08 -2.43
N HIS A 9 8.15 7.08 -1.69
CA HIS A 9 8.05 7.23 -0.23
C HIS A 9 9.45 7.21 0.38
N LEU A 10 9.83 8.31 0.98
CA LEU A 10 10.98 8.40 1.87
C LEU A 10 10.50 8.09 3.29
N TYR A 11 11.34 7.47 4.12
CA TYR A 11 10.95 7.02 5.46
C TYR A 11 10.58 8.18 6.39
N ASP A 12 11.22 9.31 6.20
CA ASP A 12 11.11 10.55 6.98
C ASP A 12 10.14 11.57 6.38
N HIS A 13 9.69 11.37 5.14
CA HIS A 13 8.75 12.25 4.45
C HIS A 13 7.76 11.42 3.60
N PRO A 14 6.74 10.78 4.22
CA PRO A 14 5.78 9.93 3.55
C PRO A 14 4.71 10.75 2.82
N ASP A 15 5.06 11.38 1.70
CA ASP A 15 4.13 12.10 0.84
C ASP A 15 4.10 11.48 -0.57
N PRO A 16 2.94 11.21 -1.18
CA PRO A 16 1.56 11.42 -0.71
C PRO A 16 1.21 10.53 0.50
N LEU A 17 0.48 11.12 1.48
CA LEU A 17 -0.01 10.38 2.63
C LEU A 17 -1.35 9.72 2.29
N PHE A 18 -1.28 8.53 1.72
CA PHE A 18 -2.44 7.85 1.15
C PHE A 18 -3.58 7.59 2.14
N LYS A 19 -3.27 7.25 3.38
CA LYS A 19 -4.28 6.96 4.41
C LYS A 19 -5.21 8.14 4.68
N GLU A 20 -4.72 9.34 4.46
CA GLU A 20 -5.45 10.58 4.70
C GLU A 20 -5.93 11.23 3.40
N PHE A 21 -5.55 10.67 2.24
CA PHE A 21 -5.77 11.26 0.92
C PHE A 21 -5.24 12.69 0.83
N THR A 22 -4.02 12.92 1.37
CA THR A 22 -3.35 14.23 1.29
C THR A 22 -2.08 14.13 0.47
N TYR A 23 -1.74 15.23 -0.22
CA TYR A 23 -0.51 15.40 -0.97
C TYR A 23 -0.04 16.84 -0.87
N GLY A 24 1.19 17.04 -0.44
CA GLY A 24 1.81 18.36 -0.38
C GLY A 24 2.80 18.60 -1.53
N ASP A 25 3.02 19.84 -1.87
CA ASP A 25 4.11 20.24 -2.77
C ASP A 25 4.50 21.71 -2.53
N VAL A 26 5.71 22.06 -2.98
CA VAL A 26 6.30 23.39 -2.78
C VAL A 26 6.66 24.07 -4.10
N GLY A 27 6.82 25.40 -4.04
CA GLY A 27 7.33 26.23 -5.13
C GLY A 27 6.43 26.25 -6.35
N THR A 28 7.02 26.16 -7.55
CA THR A 28 6.28 26.26 -8.83
C THR A 28 5.20 25.21 -9.00
N ARG A 29 5.39 24.01 -8.43
CA ARG A 29 4.39 22.94 -8.48
C ARG A 29 3.23 23.23 -7.55
N ALA A 30 3.49 23.73 -6.36
CA ALA A 30 2.46 24.19 -5.44
C ALA A 30 1.55 25.25 -6.06
N ARG A 31 2.17 26.29 -6.68
CA ARG A 31 1.42 27.33 -7.42
C ARG A 31 0.52 26.75 -8.51
N LYS A 32 1.03 25.76 -9.26
CA LYS A 32 0.25 25.10 -10.32
C LYS A 32 -0.90 24.30 -9.74
N LEU A 33 -0.70 23.53 -8.64
CA LEU A 33 -1.77 22.82 -7.97
C LEU A 33 -2.89 23.77 -7.54
N LYS A 34 -2.54 24.84 -6.84
CA LYS A 34 -3.52 25.82 -6.33
C LYS A 34 -4.28 26.52 -7.44
N LYS A 35 -3.60 26.88 -8.53
CA LYS A 35 -4.20 27.64 -9.64
C LYS A 35 -5.10 26.77 -10.52
N ASP A 36 -4.65 25.59 -10.86
CA ASP A 36 -5.18 24.84 -12.00
C ASP A 36 -6.06 23.66 -11.58
N LEU A 37 -5.83 23.06 -10.37
CA LEU A 37 -6.68 21.99 -9.86
C LEU A 37 -7.98 22.54 -9.28
N LYS A 38 -9.07 21.86 -9.62
CA LYS A 38 -10.42 22.20 -9.15
C LYS A 38 -11.03 20.99 -8.45
N LYS A 39 -12.05 21.25 -7.64
CA LYS A 39 -12.87 20.19 -7.05
C LYS A 39 -13.36 19.23 -8.14
N SER A 40 -13.27 17.92 -7.85
CA SER A 40 -13.61 16.82 -8.75
C SER A 40 -12.59 16.52 -9.86
N ASP A 41 -11.48 17.22 -9.94
CA ASP A 41 -10.35 16.79 -10.78
C ASP A 41 -9.70 15.52 -10.22
N TYR A 42 -9.01 14.77 -11.07
CA TYR A 42 -8.35 13.52 -10.70
C TYR A 42 -6.84 13.69 -10.61
N VAL A 43 -6.24 13.14 -9.58
CA VAL A 43 -4.79 13.03 -9.41
C VAL A 43 -4.43 11.56 -9.21
N PHE A 44 -3.77 10.96 -10.21
CA PHE A 44 -3.28 9.59 -10.14
C PHE A 44 -1.83 9.57 -9.66
N PHE A 45 -1.49 8.61 -8.82
CA PHE A 45 -0.15 8.44 -8.29
C PHE A 45 0.48 7.16 -8.82
N HIS A 46 1.73 7.25 -9.27
CA HIS A 46 2.45 6.09 -9.77
C HIS A 46 3.86 6.00 -9.19
N THR A 47 4.34 4.76 -9.04
CA THR A 47 5.69 4.48 -8.54
C THR A 47 6.28 3.25 -9.22
N SER A 48 7.50 2.89 -8.84
CA SER A 48 8.15 1.65 -9.28
C SER A 48 8.08 0.59 -8.18
N ILE A 49 7.57 -0.59 -8.53
CA ILE A 49 7.51 -1.75 -7.65
C ILE A 49 8.13 -2.93 -8.41
N GLY A 50 9.15 -3.59 -7.84
CA GLY A 50 9.80 -4.74 -8.46
C GLY A 50 10.36 -4.49 -9.87
N GLY A 51 10.83 -3.27 -10.14
CA GLY A 51 11.37 -2.89 -11.45
C GLY A 51 10.33 -2.59 -12.52
N ARG A 52 9.05 -2.52 -12.19
CA ARG A 52 7.94 -2.15 -13.08
C ARG A 52 7.23 -0.92 -12.57
N LYS A 53 6.53 -0.20 -13.45
CA LYS A 53 5.72 0.97 -13.09
C LYS A 53 4.28 0.56 -12.77
N TYR A 54 3.72 1.15 -11.71
CA TYR A 54 2.35 0.90 -11.28
C TYR A 54 1.66 2.19 -10.86
N ILE A 55 0.40 2.33 -11.23
CA ILE A 55 -0.51 3.30 -10.62
C ILE A 55 -1.06 2.63 -9.37
N THR A 56 -0.93 3.31 -8.23
CA THR A 56 -1.21 2.73 -6.90
C THR A 56 -2.38 3.38 -6.20
N ALA A 57 -2.73 4.61 -6.59
CA ALA A 57 -3.84 5.35 -6.01
C ALA A 57 -4.33 6.43 -6.97
N TYR A 58 -5.53 6.92 -6.72
CA TYR A 58 -5.99 8.20 -7.26
C TYR A 58 -6.77 8.98 -6.22
N TYR A 59 -6.64 10.29 -6.27
CA TYR A 59 -7.45 11.22 -5.49
C TYR A 59 -8.43 11.93 -6.41
N VAL A 60 -9.65 12.08 -5.94
CA VAL A 60 -10.62 13.05 -6.49
C VAL A 60 -10.49 14.29 -5.63
N VAL A 61 -10.10 15.40 -6.22
CA VAL A 61 -9.78 16.63 -5.50
C VAL A 61 -11.03 17.15 -4.78
N ASP A 62 -10.95 17.32 -3.48
CA ASP A 62 -11.92 18.11 -2.70
C ASP A 62 -11.51 19.58 -2.66
N ARG A 63 -10.26 19.84 -2.29
CA ARG A 63 -9.71 21.20 -2.21
C ARG A 63 -8.17 21.20 -2.24
N VAL A 64 -7.61 22.36 -2.56
CA VAL A 64 -6.20 22.68 -2.43
C VAL A 64 -6.08 23.95 -1.58
N LEU A 65 -5.31 23.90 -0.51
CA LEU A 65 -5.10 25.03 0.41
C LEU A 65 -3.61 25.35 0.52
N ASP A 66 -3.28 26.61 0.80
CA ASP A 66 -1.95 26.93 1.31
C ASP A 66 -1.74 26.23 2.65
N THR A 67 -0.56 25.71 2.90
CA THR A 67 -0.24 25.06 4.17
C THR A 67 -0.45 26.02 5.33
N ALA A 68 -0.08 27.31 5.16
CA ALA A 68 -0.31 28.36 6.12
C ALA A 68 -1.82 28.65 6.41
N GLU A 69 -2.69 28.40 5.44
CA GLU A 69 -4.15 28.46 5.65
C GLU A 69 -4.66 27.19 6.33
N ALA A 70 -4.20 26.03 5.88
CA ALA A 70 -4.62 24.74 6.42
C ALA A 70 -4.34 24.61 7.92
N VAL A 71 -3.18 25.08 8.39
CA VAL A 71 -2.80 25.00 9.81
C VAL A 71 -3.58 25.94 10.73
N LYS A 72 -4.31 26.92 10.18
CA LYS A 72 -5.23 27.79 10.97
C LYS A 72 -6.53 27.08 11.33
N ASP A 73 -6.90 26.04 10.58
CA ASP A 73 -8.09 25.24 10.86
C ASP A 73 -7.73 24.12 11.83
N LYS A 74 -8.23 24.26 13.07
CA LYS A 74 -8.02 23.26 14.15
C LYS A 74 -8.51 21.85 13.76
N ASN A 75 -9.55 21.74 12.92
CA ASN A 75 -10.05 20.44 12.48
C ASN A 75 -9.07 19.77 11.50
N ILE A 76 -8.43 20.55 10.63
CA ILE A 76 -7.42 20.05 9.72
C ILE A 76 -6.21 19.55 10.53
N VAL A 77 -5.68 20.35 11.44
CA VAL A 77 -4.52 20.00 12.27
C VAL A 77 -4.80 18.77 13.16
N ALA A 78 -6.01 18.64 13.68
CA ALA A 78 -6.40 17.49 14.48
C ALA A 78 -6.48 16.20 13.66
N LYS A 79 -6.99 16.31 12.42
CA LYS A 79 -7.30 15.16 11.56
C LYS A 79 -6.14 14.68 10.70
N TYR A 80 -5.35 15.60 10.14
CA TYR A 80 -4.35 15.28 9.11
C TYR A 80 -2.92 15.40 9.65
N LYS A 81 -2.08 14.43 9.29
CA LYS A 81 -0.68 14.32 9.70
C LYS A 81 0.28 14.36 8.50
N ASN A 82 -0.15 14.99 7.40
CA ASN A 82 0.71 15.18 6.25
C ASN A 82 2.01 15.90 6.66
N PRO A 83 3.19 15.49 6.16
CA PRO A 83 4.48 16.08 6.51
C PRO A 83 4.51 17.61 6.40
N HIS A 84 3.95 18.19 5.35
CA HIS A 84 3.90 19.64 5.16
C HIS A 84 3.17 20.37 6.31
N ILE A 85 2.07 19.79 6.84
CA ILE A 85 1.39 20.34 8.03
C ILE A 85 2.29 20.27 9.25
N LEU A 86 2.94 19.14 9.47
CA LEU A 86 3.78 18.89 10.65
C LEU A 86 5.02 19.77 10.63
N GLU A 87 5.71 19.88 9.50
CA GLU A 87 6.89 20.73 9.30
C GLU A 87 6.55 22.22 9.46
N PHE A 88 5.40 22.66 8.98
CA PHE A 88 4.93 24.03 9.20
C PHE A 88 4.69 24.32 10.68
N LEU A 89 4.05 23.38 11.40
CA LEU A 89 3.76 23.55 12.84
C LEU A 89 5.02 23.47 13.72
N SER A 90 6.02 22.69 13.32
CA SER A 90 7.30 22.60 14.04
C SER A 90 8.25 23.78 13.75
N GLY A 91 7.94 24.59 12.74
CA GLY A 91 8.83 25.66 12.27
C GLY A 91 10.00 25.15 11.43
N GLU A 92 9.98 23.91 11.00
CA GLU A 92 10.99 23.30 10.11
C GLU A 92 10.69 23.58 8.63
N SER A 93 9.51 24.12 8.32
CA SER A 93 9.19 24.56 6.96
C SER A 93 10.24 25.54 6.46
N THR A 94 10.73 25.31 5.25
CA THR A 94 11.78 26.11 4.60
C THR A 94 11.37 27.57 4.33
N GLY A 95 10.14 27.96 4.68
CA GLY A 95 9.63 29.33 4.46
C GLY A 95 9.44 29.66 2.98
N GLU A 96 9.39 28.68 2.09
CA GLU A 96 9.00 28.91 0.71
C GLU A 96 7.57 29.45 0.68
N GLU A 97 7.38 30.58 -0.05
CA GLU A 97 6.09 31.31 -0.10
C GLU A 97 4.94 30.48 -0.68
N ASP A 98 5.24 29.41 -1.41
CA ASP A 98 4.29 28.54 -2.07
C ASP A 98 4.41 27.11 -1.55
N ASP A 99 3.75 26.81 -0.46
CA ASP A 99 3.57 25.46 0.08
C ASP A 99 2.06 25.17 0.15
N VAL A 100 1.61 24.10 -0.49
CA VAL A 100 0.20 23.75 -0.57
C VAL A 100 -0.05 22.31 -0.22
N ILE A 101 -1.27 22.07 0.26
CA ILE A 101 -1.79 20.72 0.49
C ILE A 101 -3.04 20.51 -0.34
N LEU A 102 -3.02 19.42 -1.10
CA LEU A 102 -4.17 18.87 -1.78
C LEU A 102 -4.87 17.88 -0.84
N PHE A 103 -6.17 18.00 -0.72
CA PHE A 103 -7.03 17.07 -0.02
C PHE A 103 -7.90 16.34 -1.04
N GLY A 104 -7.80 15.02 -1.05
CA GLY A 104 -8.70 14.15 -1.80
C GLY A 104 -9.99 13.88 -1.02
N ASP A 105 -11.10 13.79 -1.73
CA ASP A 105 -12.36 13.34 -1.17
C ASP A 105 -12.23 11.87 -0.72
N PRO A 106 -12.42 11.55 0.57
CA PRO A 106 -12.21 10.20 1.09
C PRO A 106 -13.23 9.17 0.61
N ILE A 107 -14.38 9.62 0.07
CA ILE A 107 -15.43 8.73 -0.45
C ILE A 107 -15.12 8.28 -1.87
N THR A 108 -14.60 9.19 -2.69
CA THR A 108 -14.39 8.96 -4.13
C THR A 108 -12.94 8.70 -4.49
N SER A 109 -11.99 9.11 -3.63
CA SER A 109 -10.56 8.78 -3.79
C SER A 109 -10.30 7.32 -3.44
N LYS A 110 -9.24 6.72 -4.01
CA LYS A 110 -8.97 5.30 -3.80
C LYS A 110 -7.49 4.96 -3.76
N ILE A 111 -7.11 4.14 -2.81
CA ILE A 111 -5.85 3.39 -2.80
C ILE A 111 -6.15 2.04 -3.45
N LEU A 112 -5.37 1.66 -4.46
CA LEU A 112 -5.62 0.42 -5.19
C LEU A 112 -5.05 -0.77 -4.42
N GLU A 113 -5.91 -1.68 -3.98
CA GLU A 113 -5.48 -2.95 -3.37
C GLU A 113 -4.65 -3.79 -4.35
N ARG A 114 -4.99 -3.70 -5.64
CA ARG A 114 -4.21 -4.26 -6.76
C ARG A 114 -3.70 -3.10 -7.60
N PRO A 115 -2.40 -2.73 -7.47
CA PRO A 115 -1.81 -1.68 -8.28
C PRO A 115 -1.96 -1.97 -9.77
N LEU A 116 -2.41 -0.98 -10.54
CA LEU A 116 -2.58 -1.09 -11.98
C LEU A 116 -1.21 -1.04 -12.67
N LEU A 117 -0.85 -2.10 -13.40
CA LEU A 117 0.41 -2.12 -14.14
C LEU A 117 0.42 -1.03 -15.21
N PHE A 118 1.33 -0.07 -15.07
CA PHE A 118 1.54 1.01 -16.03
C PHE A 118 2.60 0.58 -17.05
N ASN A 119 2.15 -0.22 -18.03
CA ASN A 119 2.95 -0.79 -19.10
C ASN A 119 2.79 -0.04 -20.44
N LYS A 120 3.51 -0.49 -21.46
CA LYS A 120 3.44 0.10 -22.80
C LYS A 120 2.02 0.08 -23.35
N ASN A 121 1.29 -1.03 -23.19
CA ASN A 121 -0.07 -1.14 -23.71
C ASN A 121 -1.03 -0.13 -23.09
N LEU A 122 -0.90 0.15 -21.80
CA LEU A 122 -1.68 1.20 -21.14
C LEU A 122 -1.19 2.59 -21.56
N ALA A 123 0.13 2.80 -21.57
CA ALA A 123 0.72 4.08 -21.94
C ALA A 123 0.38 4.55 -23.35
N GLU A 124 0.28 3.63 -24.32
CA GLU A 124 -0.11 3.93 -25.70
C GLU A 124 -1.59 4.32 -25.86
N LYS A 125 -2.44 3.93 -24.92
CA LYS A 125 -3.87 4.35 -24.90
C LYS A 125 -4.05 5.76 -24.34
N LEU A 126 -3.07 6.27 -23.60
CA LEU A 126 -3.11 7.59 -22.98
C LEU A 126 -2.49 8.65 -23.91
N SER A 127 -2.93 9.90 -23.75
CA SER A 127 -2.44 11.04 -24.53
C SER A 127 -1.02 11.50 -24.12
N LEU A 128 -0.29 10.70 -23.33
CA LEU A 128 1.01 11.06 -22.77
C LEU A 128 2.16 11.10 -23.77
N ASN A 129 1.97 10.58 -24.99
CA ASN A 129 2.97 10.55 -26.08
C ASN A 129 4.32 9.96 -25.64
N ILE A 130 4.30 8.85 -24.88
CA ILE A 130 5.52 8.20 -24.41
C ILE A 130 6.20 7.46 -25.56
N LYS A 131 7.47 7.82 -25.84
CA LYS A 131 8.28 7.15 -26.85
C LYS A 131 9.02 5.95 -26.23
N PHE A 132 9.04 4.83 -26.96
CA PHE A 132 9.74 3.59 -26.56
C PHE A 132 10.94 3.34 -27.51
N PRO A 133 12.07 4.02 -27.31
CA PRO A 133 13.23 3.89 -28.18
C PRO A 133 13.90 2.52 -28.03
N LYS A 134 14.53 2.06 -29.12
CA LYS A 134 15.35 0.83 -29.11
C LYS A 134 16.47 0.98 -28.07
N GLY A 135 16.71 -0.08 -27.29
CA GLY A 135 17.76 -0.07 -26.23
C GLY A 135 17.32 0.40 -24.85
N LYS A 136 16.11 0.93 -24.69
CA LYS A 136 15.51 1.20 -23.37
C LYS A 136 14.47 0.15 -23.04
N THR A 137 14.45 -0.26 -21.76
CA THR A 137 13.34 -1.09 -21.26
C THR A 137 12.07 -0.25 -21.21
N GLU A 138 10.92 -0.91 -21.22
CA GLU A 138 9.60 -0.27 -21.08
C GLU A 138 9.54 0.60 -19.81
N THR A 139 9.99 0.07 -18.68
CA THR A 139 10.05 0.79 -17.40
C THR A 139 10.91 2.04 -17.47
N GLN A 140 12.06 1.97 -18.16
CA GLN A 140 12.94 3.13 -18.37
C GLN A 140 12.28 4.19 -19.25
N ALA A 141 11.60 3.78 -20.32
CA ALA A 141 10.90 4.70 -21.21
C ALA A 141 9.77 5.44 -20.47
N ILE A 142 8.90 4.70 -19.77
CA ILE A 142 7.81 5.26 -18.97
C ILE A 142 8.39 6.15 -17.86
N GLY A 143 9.38 5.66 -17.10
CA GLY A 143 10.00 6.42 -16.00
C GLY A 143 10.64 7.73 -16.46
N SER A 144 11.29 7.74 -17.62
CA SER A 144 11.87 8.97 -18.19
C SER A 144 10.79 9.97 -18.58
N ALA A 145 9.69 9.49 -19.20
CA ALA A 145 8.60 10.33 -19.69
C ALA A 145 7.70 10.87 -18.55
N THR A 146 7.62 10.15 -17.44
CA THR A 146 6.78 10.49 -16.27
C THR A 146 7.59 10.85 -15.03
N ARG A 147 8.84 11.27 -15.20
CA ARG A 147 9.71 11.72 -14.11
C ARG A 147 9.17 12.98 -13.42
N ALA A 148 8.54 13.85 -14.20
CA ALA A 148 7.77 15.00 -13.72
C ALA A 148 6.28 14.70 -13.89
N TRP A 149 5.45 15.53 -13.28
CA TRP A 149 4.00 15.47 -13.48
C TRP A 149 3.60 15.48 -14.94
N ARG A 150 2.54 14.77 -15.24
CA ARG A 150 1.93 14.76 -16.57
C ARG A 150 0.47 15.15 -16.45
N GLU A 151 0.03 16.04 -17.33
CA GLU A 151 -1.38 16.35 -17.45
C GLU A 151 -2.10 15.19 -18.15
N LEU A 152 -3.30 14.90 -17.66
CA LEU A 152 -4.20 13.90 -18.22
C LEU A 152 -5.44 14.60 -18.76
N THR A 153 -5.91 14.13 -19.91
CA THR A 153 -7.21 14.51 -20.45
C THR A 153 -8.34 13.76 -19.74
N ASP A 154 -9.57 14.23 -19.87
CA ASP A 154 -10.75 13.50 -19.33
C ASP A 154 -10.90 12.12 -19.97
N LYS A 155 -10.43 11.96 -21.21
CA LYS A 155 -10.36 10.66 -21.89
C LYS A 155 -9.37 9.73 -21.21
N ASP A 156 -8.19 10.25 -20.82
CA ASP A 156 -7.19 9.45 -20.09
C ASP A 156 -7.72 9.01 -18.73
N VAL A 157 -8.41 9.90 -18.03
CA VAL A 157 -9.06 9.57 -16.75
C VAL A 157 -10.05 8.41 -16.91
N LYS A 158 -10.90 8.47 -17.93
CA LYS A 158 -11.85 7.38 -18.22
C LYS A 158 -11.13 6.05 -18.49
N ILE A 159 -10.08 6.07 -19.33
CA ILE A 159 -9.29 4.87 -19.64
C ILE A 159 -8.68 4.27 -18.37
N LEU A 160 -8.11 5.11 -17.49
CA LEU A 160 -7.51 4.67 -16.25
C LEU A 160 -8.53 4.09 -15.28
N LEU A 161 -9.68 4.75 -15.10
CA LEU A 161 -10.76 4.26 -14.23
C LEU A 161 -11.37 2.96 -14.75
N GLU A 162 -11.54 2.80 -16.06
CA GLU A 162 -12.01 1.55 -16.67
C GLU A 162 -11.01 0.42 -16.49
N ALA A 163 -9.71 0.69 -16.67
CA ALA A 163 -8.66 -0.29 -16.44
C ALA A 163 -8.60 -0.73 -14.98
N ILE A 164 -8.73 0.20 -14.02
CA ILE A 164 -8.81 -0.09 -12.59
C ILE A 164 -10.04 -0.95 -12.28
N LYS A 165 -11.19 -0.56 -12.78
CA LYS A 165 -12.45 -1.31 -12.59
C LYS A 165 -12.40 -2.72 -13.16
N SER A 166 -11.76 -2.90 -14.32
CA SER A 166 -11.56 -4.21 -14.94
C SER A 166 -10.64 -5.08 -14.08
N LEU A 167 -9.53 -4.51 -13.60
CA LEU A 167 -8.59 -5.19 -12.73
C LEU A 167 -9.26 -5.66 -11.41
N GLU A 168 -10.19 -4.89 -10.87
CA GLU A 168 -10.95 -5.24 -9.69
C GLU A 168 -11.96 -6.36 -9.94
N LYS A 169 -12.59 -6.36 -11.11
CA LYS A 169 -13.52 -7.43 -11.52
C LYS A 169 -12.83 -8.76 -11.76
N GLU A 170 -11.62 -8.76 -12.33
CA GLU A 170 -10.82 -9.98 -12.53
C GLU A 170 -10.37 -10.62 -11.20
N GLY A 171 -10.44 -9.88 -10.11
CA GLY A 171 -10.19 -10.35 -8.74
C GLY A 171 -11.42 -10.93 -8.04
N VAL A 172 -12.48 -11.28 -8.76
CA VAL A 172 -13.75 -11.76 -8.19
C VAL A 172 -13.57 -13.05 -7.42
N GLY A 173 -13.67 -12.93 -6.13
CA GLY A 173 -13.66 -13.97 -5.12
C GLY A 173 -13.61 -13.42 -3.71
N ILE A 174 -13.39 -12.13 -3.51
CA ILE A 174 -13.31 -11.52 -2.17
C ILE A 174 -14.13 -10.23 -2.14
N GLU A 175 -15.25 -10.30 -1.44
CA GLU A 175 -16.11 -9.14 -1.16
C GLU A 175 -15.34 -8.09 -0.34
N THR A 176 -15.51 -6.82 -0.69
CA THR A 176 -14.83 -5.68 -0.07
C THR A 176 -15.34 -5.47 1.35
N ILE A 177 -14.44 -5.51 2.33
CA ILE A 177 -14.73 -5.10 3.70
C ILE A 177 -14.05 -3.76 3.97
N LEU A 178 -14.82 -2.79 4.42
CA LEU A 178 -14.34 -1.49 4.87
C LEU A 178 -13.49 -1.66 6.12
N SER A 179 -12.25 -1.19 6.11
CA SER A 179 -11.39 -1.15 7.29
C SER A 179 -11.16 0.28 7.73
N THR A 180 -11.58 0.61 8.95
CA THR A 180 -11.07 1.77 9.69
C THR A 180 -9.82 1.36 10.45
N ASP A 181 -8.93 2.30 10.79
CA ASP A 181 -7.68 2.00 11.52
C ASP A 181 -7.93 1.26 12.85
N GLU A 182 -9.04 1.55 13.53
CA GLU A 182 -9.47 0.85 14.76
C GLU A 182 -9.81 -0.63 14.52
N VAL A 183 -10.42 -0.95 13.37
CA VAL A 183 -10.70 -2.32 12.95
C VAL A 183 -9.40 -3.05 12.62
N THR A 184 -8.38 -2.33 12.14
CA THR A 184 -7.11 -2.92 11.74
C THR A 184 -6.33 -3.49 12.92
N GLU A 185 -6.22 -2.78 14.04
CA GLU A 185 -5.55 -3.29 15.25
C GLU A 185 -6.27 -4.47 15.89
N ILE A 186 -7.61 -4.43 15.92
CA ILE A 186 -8.44 -5.54 16.42
C ILE A 186 -8.23 -6.77 15.53
N ILE A 187 -8.26 -6.59 14.21
CA ILE A 187 -8.13 -7.70 13.25
C ILE A 187 -6.74 -8.35 13.32
N GLU A 188 -5.64 -7.60 13.51
CA GLU A 188 -4.30 -8.19 13.62
C GLU A 188 -4.20 -9.13 14.82
N LYS A 189 -4.63 -8.66 15.97
CA LYS A 189 -4.67 -9.45 17.20
C LYS A 189 -5.63 -10.65 17.09
N ASP A 190 -6.76 -10.48 16.41
CA ASP A 190 -7.73 -11.54 16.21
C ASP A 190 -7.22 -12.59 15.24
N LEU A 191 -6.52 -12.18 14.16
CA LEU A 191 -5.87 -13.09 13.22
C LEU A 191 -4.78 -13.90 13.92
N GLU A 192 -3.96 -13.26 14.76
CA GLU A 192 -2.94 -13.92 15.57
C GLU A 192 -3.56 -14.96 16.52
N ASN A 193 -4.59 -14.55 17.28
CA ASN A 193 -5.35 -15.45 18.16
C ASN A 193 -6.01 -16.60 17.40
N PHE A 194 -6.51 -16.34 16.20
CA PHE A 194 -7.17 -17.33 15.36
C PHE A 194 -6.18 -18.38 14.85
N ILE A 195 -5.01 -17.97 14.35
CA ILE A 195 -3.96 -18.88 13.88
C ILE A 195 -3.38 -19.68 15.06
N GLU A 196 -3.14 -19.04 16.20
CA GLU A 196 -2.69 -19.72 17.42
C GLU A 196 -3.62 -20.86 17.83
N LYS A 197 -4.94 -20.62 17.81
CA LYS A 197 -5.97 -21.62 18.18
C LYS A 197 -6.23 -22.66 17.09
N ASN A 198 -5.88 -22.35 15.84
CA ASN A 198 -6.13 -23.20 14.68
C ASN A 198 -4.86 -23.41 13.83
N PRO A 199 -3.75 -23.91 14.42
CA PRO A 199 -2.50 -24.04 13.71
C PRO A 199 -2.55 -25.03 12.54
N ASN A 200 -3.50 -25.96 12.54
CA ASN A 200 -3.78 -26.89 11.45
C ASN A 200 -4.13 -26.21 10.11
N LEU A 201 -4.54 -24.95 10.13
CA LEU A 201 -4.82 -24.17 8.91
C LEU A 201 -3.54 -23.84 8.13
N ILE A 202 -2.40 -23.76 8.81
CA ILE A 202 -1.10 -23.41 8.21
C ILE A 202 -0.10 -24.56 8.20
N GLY A 203 -0.39 -25.65 8.90
CA GLY A 203 0.44 -26.84 8.89
C GLY A 203 -0.04 -27.92 9.85
N GLU A 204 0.21 -29.18 9.52
CA GLU A 204 -0.22 -30.29 10.35
C GLU A 204 0.60 -30.42 11.63
N SER A 205 -0.10 -30.62 12.74
CA SER A 205 0.49 -30.95 14.05
C SER A 205 1.51 -29.92 14.57
N LEU A 206 1.28 -28.66 14.27
CA LEU A 206 2.08 -27.58 14.79
C LEU A 206 1.74 -27.34 16.28
N ARG A 207 2.79 -27.10 17.07
CA ARG A 207 2.68 -26.69 18.47
C ARG A 207 3.26 -25.30 18.64
N LEU A 208 2.54 -24.39 19.25
CA LEU A 208 3.03 -23.07 19.56
C LEU A 208 4.17 -23.17 20.61
N GLU A 209 5.32 -22.58 20.28
CA GLU A 209 6.48 -22.47 21.17
C GLU A 209 6.53 -21.09 21.81
N ARG A 210 6.31 -20.03 21.02
CA ARG A 210 6.34 -18.62 21.47
C ARG A 210 5.38 -17.78 20.65
N ARG A 211 4.86 -16.75 21.31
CA ARG A 211 4.06 -15.69 20.73
C ARG A 211 4.74 -14.36 20.99
N GLN A 212 4.72 -13.44 20.04
CA GLN A 212 5.30 -12.09 20.15
C GLN A 212 6.74 -12.14 20.69
N LEU A 213 7.59 -12.96 20.05
CA LEU A 213 8.97 -13.16 20.48
C LEU A 213 9.82 -11.96 20.08
N ASP A 214 10.25 -11.17 21.05
CA ASP A 214 11.21 -10.10 20.83
C ASP A 214 12.60 -10.65 20.54
N THR A 215 13.22 -10.15 19.47
CA THR A 215 14.56 -10.54 19.04
C THR A 215 15.38 -9.29 18.68
N PRO A 216 16.73 -9.37 18.62
CA PRO A 216 17.56 -8.27 18.15
C PRO A 216 17.27 -7.83 16.70
N VAL A 217 16.59 -8.66 15.93
CA VAL A 217 16.27 -8.39 14.52
C VAL A 217 14.78 -8.02 14.30
N GLY A 218 14.04 -7.83 15.38
CA GLY A 218 12.62 -7.45 15.41
C GLY A 218 11.76 -8.46 16.17
N ARG A 219 10.45 -8.27 16.18
CA ARG A 219 9.49 -9.12 16.90
C ARG A 219 8.88 -10.12 15.92
N ILE A 220 8.90 -11.39 16.31
CA ILE A 220 8.29 -12.51 15.59
C ILE A 220 6.88 -12.70 16.12
N ASP A 221 5.86 -12.73 15.25
CA ASP A 221 4.46 -12.85 15.69
C ASP A 221 4.19 -14.22 16.35
N LEU A 222 4.48 -15.31 15.63
CA LEU A 222 4.28 -16.66 16.17
C LEU A 222 5.48 -17.56 15.79
N LEU A 223 5.93 -18.36 16.76
CA LEU A 223 6.94 -19.40 16.57
C LEU A 223 6.31 -20.74 16.89
N PHE A 224 6.25 -21.63 15.92
CA PHE A 224 5.74 -22.98 16.08
C PHE A 224 6.87 -24.01 15.96
N LYS A 225 6.56 -25.23 16.38
CA LYS A 225 7.38 -26.42 16.22
C LYS A 225 6.55 -27.53 15.60
N ASP A 226 7.13 -28.23 14.64
CA ASP A 226 6.49 -29.38 14.00
C ASP A 226 6.74 -30.69 14.73
N LYS A 227 6.22 -31.81 14.21
CA LYS A 227 6.41 -33.16 14.79
C LYS A 227 7.86 -33.61 14.81
N LYS A 228 8.71 -33.10 13.91
CA LYS A 228 10.13 -33.45 13.82
C LYS A 228 10.99 -32.63 14.79
N GLY A 229 10.42 -31.59 15.37
CA GLY A 229 11.12 -30.66 16.21
C GLY A 229 11.71 -29.46 15.48
N ASP A 230 11.44 -29.33 14.17
CA ASP A 230 11.84 -28.19 13.36
C ASP A 230 10.97 -26.96 13.68
N LEU A 231 11.56 -25.78 13.52
CA LEU A 231 10.92 -24.53 13.90
C LEU A 231 10.29 -23.82 12.70
N ILE A 232 9.13 -23.24 12.93
CA ILE A 232 8.36 -22.52 11.93
C ILE A 232 8.09 -21.12 12.40
N VAL A 233 8.69 -20.13 11.73
CA VAL A 233 8.47 -18.71 11.99
C VAL A 233 7.28 -18.26 11.17
N VAL A 234 6.27 -17.70 11.83
CA VAL A 234 5.06 -17.19 11.19
C VAL A 234 5.00 -15.67 11.35
N GLU A 235 4.83 -15.00 10.24
CA GLU A 235 4.63 -13.54 10.14
C GLU A 235 3.22 -13.27 9.64
N LEU A 236 2.51 -12.39 10.33
CA LEU A 236 1.15 -11.99 9.99
C LEU A 236 1.15 -10.62 9.35
N LYS A 237 0.38 -10.45 8.28
CA LYS A 237 0.24 -9.18 7.58
C LYS A 237 -1.21 -8.94 7.20
N LEU A 238 -1.76 -7.82 7.63
CA LEU A 238 -3.16 -7.48 7.34
C LEU A 238 -3.40 -7.11 5.88
N ASN A 239 -2.36 -6.75 5.17
CA ASN A 239 -2.44 -6.28 3.79
C ASN A 239 -1.79 -7.28 2.83
N ARG A 240 -1.84 -6.94 1.53
CA ARG A 240 -1.02 -7.62 0.52
C ARG A 240 0.45 -7.37 0.76
N VAL A 241 1.26 -8.40 0.56
CA VAL A 241 2.69 -8.38 0.86
C VAL A 241 3.54 -8.28 -0.39
N GLY A 242 4.68 -7.64 -0.25
CA GLY A 242 5.76 -7.54 -1.23
C GLY A 242 7.06 -8.11 -0.69
N ARG A 243 8.17 -7.76 -1.33
CA ARG A 243 9.52 -8.25 -1.00
C ARG A 243 9.94 -7.99 0.45
N ASP A 244 9.47 -6.89 1.04
CA ASP A 244 9.83 -6.49 2.41
C ASP A 244 9.42 -7.54 3.43
N ALA A 245 8.22 -8.13 3.27
CA ALA A 245 7.74 -9.20 4.15
C ALA A 245 8.62 -10.45 4.05
N ILE A 246 9.06 -10.82 2.83
CA ILE A 246 10.02 -11.93 2.63
C ILE A 246 11.35 -11.65 3.34
N ASN A 247 11.87 -10.43 3.16
CA ASN A 247 13.15 -10.04 3.75
C ASN A 247 13.07 -10.00 5.27
N GLN A 248 11.96 -9.53 5.83
CA GLN A 248 11.70 -9.55 7.27
C GLN A 248 11.68 -10.99 7.80
N LEU A 249 10.89 -11.86 7.19
CA LEU A 249 10.78 -13.25 7.60
C LEU A 249 12.13 -13.99 7.48
N ARG A 250 12.90 -13.75 6.41
CA ARG A 250 14.25 -14.32 6.24
C ARG A 250 15.21 -13.91 7.34
N ARG A 251 15.17 -12.67 7.82
CA ARG A 251 15.98 -12.20 8.96
C ARG A 251 15.62 -12.96 10.22
N TYR A 252 14.35 -13.16 10.49
CA TYR A 252 13.86 -13.93 11.64
C TYR A 252 14.27 -15.39 11.56
N MET A 253 14.06 -16.04 10.42
CA MET A 253 14.47 -17.45 10.19
C MET A 253 15.97 -17.64 10.40
N LYS A 254 16.79 -16.72 9.87
CA LYS A 254 18.25 -16.75 10.04
C LYS A 254 18.66 -16.63 11.50
N TRP A 255 18.03 -15.71 12.24
CA TRP A 255 18.31 -15.50 13.65
C TRP A 255 17.93 -16.75 14.46
N ILE A 256 16.71 -17.29 14.32
CA ILE A 256 16.25 -18.50 15.00
C ILE A 256 17.17 -19.69 14.68
N LYS A 257 17.57 -19.86 13.41
CA LYS A 257 18.50 -20.95 13.01
C LYS A 257 19.86 -20.83 13.71
N ASN A 258 20.38 -19.62 13.83
CA ASN A 258 21.66 -19.38 14.49
C ASN A 258 21.60 -19.68 16.00
N GLU A 259 20.51 -19.28 16.67
CA GLU A 259 20.32 -19.49 18.09
C GLU A 259 20.05 -20.96 18.46
N THR A 260 19.21 -21.63 17.66
CA THR A 260 18.71 -22.96 18.03
C THR A 260 19.42 -24.10 17.36
N LYS A 261 20.19 -23.86 16.29
CA LYS A 261 20.84 -24.86 15.41
C LYS A 261 19.86 -25.85 14.77
N LYS A 262 18.55 -25.52 14.76
CA LYS A 262 17.49 -26.33 14.16
C LYS A 262 17.19 -25.88 12.72
N ASP A 263 16.53 -26.75 11.96
CA ASP A 263 15.98 -26.32 10.69
C ASP A 263 14.78 -25.42 10.91
N VAL A 264 14.70 -24.38 10.05
CA VAL A 264 13.70 -23.32 10.18
C VAL A 264 13.04 -23.12 8.84
N THR A 265 11.71 -23.13 8.85
CA THR A 265 10.89 -22.73 7.71
C THR A 265 10.09 -21.47 8.07
N GLY A 266 9.63 -20.76 7.05
CA GLY A 266 8.85 -19.54 7.23
C GLY A 266 7.42 -19.67 6.69
N ILE A 267 6.49 -18.98 7.32
CA ILE A 267 5.13 -18.83 6.83
C ILE A 267 4.76 -17.34 6.90
N ILE A 268 4.19 -16.82 5.82
CA ILE A 268 3.51 -15.53 5.81
C ILE A 268 2.01 -15.80 5.71
N VAL A 269 1.22 -15.24 6.62
CA VAL A 269 -0.25 -15.21 6.53
C VAL A 269 -0.65 -13.79 6.22
N CYS A 270 -1.31 -13.57 5.07
CA CYS A 270 -1.59 -12.22 4.58
C CYS A 270 -2.89 -12.17 3.78
N LYS A 271 -3.34 -10.95 3.42
CA LYS A 271 -4.51 -10.76 2.53
C LYS A 271 -4.23 -11.19 1.09
N GLY A 272 -2.96 -11.35 0.71
CA GLY A 272 -2.52 -11.76 -0.62
C GLY A 272 -1.12 -11.27 -0.94
N VAL A 273 -0.64 -11.58 -2.14
CA VAL A 273 0.63 -11.10 -2.67
C VAL A 273 0.38 -9.94 -3.61
N MET A 274 1.23 -8.92 -3.58
CA MET A 274 1.20 -7.85 -4.58
C MET A 274 1.54 -8.43 -5.96
N PRO A 275 0.75 -8.18 -7.01
CA PRO A 275 0.94 -8.76 -8.35
C PRO A 275 2.36 -8.61 -8.90
N ALA A 276 3.02 -7.49 -8.60
CA ALA A 276 4.39 -7.22 -9.01
C ALA A 276 5.42 -8.24 -8.49
N PHE A 277 5.10 -8.97 -7.43
CA PHE A 277 6.00 -9.91 -6.75
C PHE A 277 5.57 -11.37 -6.87
N GLU A 278 4.45 -11.69 -7.52
CA GLU A 278 3.92 -13.06 -7.61
C GLU A 278 4.97 -14.08 -8.12
N ASP A 279 5.73 -13.72 -9.16
CA ASP A 279 6.74 -14.61 -9.72
C ASP A 279 7.95 -14.84 -8.79
N GLU A 280 8.24 -13.87 -7.91
CA GLU A 280 9.26 -14.01 -6.89
C GLU A 280 8.76 -14.94 -5.77
N PHE A 281 7.52 -14.76 -5.35
CA PHE A 281 6.91 -15.59 -4.31
C PHE A 281 6.73 -17.05 -4.73
N LYS A 282 6.39 -17.32 -5.99
CA LYS A 282 6.29 -18.70 -6.53
C LYS A 282 7.61 -19.48 -6.48
N LYS A 283 8.74 -18.78 -6.44
CA LYS A 283 10.09 -19.39 -6.43
C LYS A 283 10.64 -19.62 -5.02
N LEU A 284 9.91 -19.27 -3.97
CA LEU A 284 10.34 -19.45 -2.59
C LEU A 284 10.36 -20.96 -2.22
N LYS A 285 11.48 -21.44 -1.69
CA LYS A 285 11.63 -22.87 -1.34
C LYS A 285 11.26 -23.16 0.13
N ASN A 286 11.66 -22.27 1.05
CA ASN A 286 11.54 -22.49 2.49
C ASN A 286 10.54 -21.52 3.15
N ILE A 287 9.71 -20.87 2.35
CA ILE A 287 8.67 -19.94 2.82
C ILE A 287 7.37 -20.32 2.13
N LYS A 288 6.31 -20.52 2.91
CA LYS A 288 4.95 -20.74 2.43
C LYS A 288 4.12 -19.49 2.65
N ILE A 289 3.16 -19.26 1.74
CA ILE A 289 2.23 -18.15 1.84
C ILE A 289 0.83 -18.71 2.02
N PHE A 290 0.14 -18.21 3.03
CA PHE A 290 -1.27 -18.47 3.25
C PHE A 290 -2.04 -17.15 3.12
N CYS A 291 -3.14 -17.18 2.37
CA CYS A 291 -4.01 -16.03 2.24
C CYS A 291 -5.24 -16.22 3.11
N TYR A 292 -5.63 -15.17 3.83
CA TYR A 292 -6.89 -15.13 4.55
C TYR A 292 -7.88 -14.19 3.88
N GLY A 293 -9.16 -14.41 4.16
CA GLY A 293 -10.26 -13.54 3.75
C GLY A 293 -11.34 -13.49 4.83
N TRP A 294 -12.10 -12.42 4.82
CA TRP A 294 -13.26 -12.24 5.71
C TRP A 294 -14.54 -12.24 4.89
N GLN A 295 -15.58 -12.82 5.45
CA GLN A 295 -16.92 -12.77 4.87
C GLN A 295 -17.88 -12.15 5.89
N LEU A 296 -18.43 -10.97 5.57
CA LEU A 296 -19.51 -10.36 6.33
C LEU A 296 -20.85 -10.91 5.82
N LYS A 297 -21.65 -11.48 6.72
CA LYS A 297 -23.04 -11.88 6.44
C LYS A 297 -23.98 -10.98 7.21
N VAL A 298 -24.89 -10.34 6.49
CA VAL A 298 -26.00 -9.58 7.08
C VAL A 298 -27.29 -10.34 6.81
N TYR A 299 -28.04 -10.61 7.85
CA TYR A 299 -29.32 -11.30 7.77
C TYR A 299 -30.31 -10.65 8.73
N PRO A 300 -31.62 -10.66 8.40
CA PRO A 300 -32.62 -10.14 9.31
C PRO A 300 -32.63 -10.96 10.59
N TRP A 301 -32.73 -10.27 11.72
CA TRP A 301 -32.95 -10.92 13.00
C TRP A 301 -34.37 -11.49 13.01
N SER A 302 -34.50 -12.78 13.20
CA SER A 302 -35.80 -13.43 13.42
C SER A 302 -35.83 -14.01 14.83
N ASN A 303 -36.88 -13.71 15.59
CA ASN A 303 -37.14 -14.43 16.82
C ASN A 303 -37.29 -15.91 16.46
N ARG A 304 -36.31 -16.72 16.79
CA ARG A 304 -36.56 -18.18 16.89
C ARG A 304 -37.20 -18.39 18.25
N GLY A 305 -38.52 -18.57 18.22
CA GLY A 305 -39.25 -19.11 19.35
C GLY A 305 -38.79 -20.53 19.69
#